data_bf9f97be4c4c43e67f3bcfcc5c34ead8
#
_entry.id   bf9f97be4c4c43e67f3bcfcc5c34ead8
#
_cell.length_a   1.000
_cell.length_b   1.000
_cell.length_c   1.000
_cell.angle_alpha   90.00
_cell.angle_beta   90.00
_cell.angle_gamma   90.00
#
_symmetry.space_group_name_H-M   'P 1'
#
loop_
_entity.id
_entity.type
_entity.pdbx_description
1 polymer ?
#
loop_
_entity_poly.entity_id
_entity_poly.type
_entity_poly.pdbx_seq_one_letter_code
_entity_poly.pdbx_strand_id
1 'polypeptide(L)'
;MRICIDSCIFVHGLRESDRASVRLLDMLNENVMLVIPRLIAQEVTRNLMTREQVQRFYRLFQSRDFASIVDKPAPDEFVAKYVNLGLRAKADAYIGAFAEWMQVRCLISDNRHFLQELRTDAFEVLDAAAFIARWESGAL
;
A
#
# COMPACT_ATOMS: atom_id res chain seq x y z
N MET A 1 12.56 -5.44 -4.11
CA MET A 1 11.81 -5.24 -2.84
C MET A 1 10.33 -5.12 -3.15
N ARG A 2 9.51 -5.79 -2.37
CA ARG A 2 8.05 -5.77 -2.54
C ARG A 2 7.42 -4.86 -1.49
N ILE A 3 6.52 -3.97 -1.92
CA ILE A 3 5.80 -3.05 -1.03
C ILE A 3 4.29 -3.13 -1.28
N CYS A 4 3.51 -2.76 -0.28
CA CYS A 4 2.08 -2.50 -0.40
C CYS A 4 1.84 -1.02 -0.10
N ILE A 5 0.98 -0.37 -0.87
CA ILE A 5 0.63 1.04 -0.68
C ILE A 5 -0.86 1.12 -0.37
N ASP A 6 -1.19 1.80 0.73
CA ASP A 6 -2.58 2.02 1.14
C ASP A 6 -3.30 3.02 0.22
N SER A 7 -4.62 2.98 0.20
CA SER A 7 -5.45 3.78 -0.71
C SER A 7 -5.21 5.28 -0.59
N CYS A 8 -5.03 5.80 0.62
CA CYS A 8 -4.81 7.23 0.86
C CYS A 8 -3.59 7.78 0.11
N ILE A 9 -2.52 7.01 0.05
CA ILE A 9 -1.29 7.41 -0.66
C ILE A 9 -1.54 7.53 -2.16
N PHE A 10 -2.24 6.56 -2.75
CA PHE A 10 -2.62 6.63 -4.18
C PHE A 10 -3.49 7.84 -4.47
N VAL A 11 -4.49 8.08 -3.62
CA VAL A 11 -5.41 9.20 -3.81
C VAL A 11 -4.66 10.53 -3.75
N HIS A 12 -3.82 10.73 -2.74
CA HIS A 12 -3.01 11.95 -2.61
C HIS A 12 -2.01 12.11 -3.76
N GLY A 13 -1.39 11.04 -4.19
CA GLY A 13 -0.44 11.07 -5.31
C GLY A 13 -1.10 11.38 -6.64
N LEU A 14 -2.22 10.71 -6.94
CA LEU A 14 -2.94 10.89 -8.21
C LEU A 14 -3.70 12.22 -8.30
N ARG A 15 -4.10 12.77 -7.15
CA ARG A 15 -4.67 14.12 -7.07
C ARG A 15 -3.59 15.20 -6.99
N GLU A 16 -2.34 14.82 -6.88
CA GLU A 16 -1.19 15.72 -6.74
C GLU A 16 -1.31 16.64 -5.52
N SER A 17 -1.95 16.16 -4.45
CA SER A 17 -2.17 16.92 -3.22
C SER A 17 -1.05 16.72 -2.18
N ASP A 18 -0.15 15.76 -2.39
CA ASP A 18 0.98 15.49 -1.50
C ASP A 18 2.22 15.10 -2.30
N ARG A 19 3.30 15.85 -2.11
CA ARG A 19 4.57 15.65 -2.83
C ARG A 19 5.18 14.28 -2.63
N ALA A 20 5.20 13.82 -1.38
CA ALA A 20 5.82 12.54 -1.07
C ALA A 20 5.06 11.39 -1.75
N SER A 21 3.72 11.48 -1.77
CA SER A 21 2.88 10.48 -2.44
C SER A 21 3.12 10.49 -3.95
N VAL A 22 3.20 11.67 -4.59
CA VAL A 22 3.54 11.78 -6.02
C VAL A 22 4.88 11.13 -6.31
N ARG A 23 5.90 11.47 -5.52
CA ARG A 23 7.25 10.96 -5.70
C ARG A 23 7.31 9.45 -5.52
N LEU A 24 6.60 8.93 -4.53
CA LEU A 24 6.53 7.48 -4.30
C LEU A 24 6.00 6.74 -5.53
N LEU A 25 4.91 7.22 -6.13
CA LEU A 25 4.34 6.60 -7.32
C LEU A 25 5.31 6.65 -8.51
N ASP A 26 6.09 7.71 -8.62
CA ASP A 26 7.11 7.84 -9.67
C ASP A 26 8.32 6.93 -9.47
N MET A 27 8.55 6.45 -8.24
CA MET A 27 9.67 5.57 -7.92
C MET A 27 9.42 4.09 -8.25
N LEU A 28 8.19 3.71 -8.54
CA LEU A 28 7.83 2.31 -8.79
C LEU A 28 8.55 1.77 -10.04
N ASN A 29 9.27 0.68 -9.85
CA ASN A 29 10.02 0.00 -10.92
C ASN A 29 10.36 -1.43 -10.49
N GLU A 30 11.20 -2.12 -11.24
CA GLU A 30 11.59 -3.50 -10.94
C GLU A 30 12.33 -3.66 -9.59
N ASN A 31 12.86 -2.59 -9.02
CA ASN A 31 13.52 -2.62 -7.71
C ASN A 31 12.54 -2.35 -6.56
N VAL A 32 11.45 -1.64 -6.85
CA VAL A 32 10.39 -1.31 -5.88
C VAL A 32 9.07 -1.82 -6.44
N MET A 33 8.79 -3.09 -6.19
CA MET A 33 7.64 -3.80 -6.75
C MET A 33 6.41 -3.60 -5.87
N LEU A 34 5.30 -3.24 -6.49
CA LEU A 34 4.04 -2.95 -5.84
C LEU A 34 3.07 -4.13 -5.92
N VAL A 35 2.50 -4.54 -4.78
CA VAL A 35 1.37 -5.46 -4.75
C VAL A 35 0.26 -4.86 -3.87
N ILE A 36 -0.96 -4.88 -4.37
CA ILE A 36 -2.13 -4.43 -3.59
C ILE A 36 -3.28 -5.42 -3.74
N PRO A 37 -4.15 -5.52 -2.73
CA PRO A 37 -5.37 -6.31 -2.86
C PRO A 37 -6.42 -5.53 -3.66
N ARG A 38 -7.42 -6.25 -4.18
CA ARG A 38 -8.57 -5.65 -4.88
C ARG A 38 -9.27 -4.59 -4.02
N LEU A 39 -9.36 -4.81 -2.71
CA LEU A 39 -9.96 -3.88 -1.76
C LEU A 39 -9.34 -2.47 -1.86
N ILE A 40 -8.01 -2.39 -1.91
CA ILE A 40 -7.32 -1.09 -2.06
C ILE A 40 -7.65 -0.46 -3.41
N ALA A 41 -7.63 -1.24 -4.49
CA ALA A 41 -7.96 -0.72 -5.81
C ALA A 41 -9.38 -0.14 -5.85
N GLN A 42 -10.34 -0.80 -5.22
CA GLN A 42 -11.72 -0.32 -5.12
C GLN A 42 -11.82 0.97 -4.31
N GLU A 43 -11.12 1.05 -3.19
CA GLU A 43 -11.08 2.27 -2.37
C GLU A 43 -10.48 3.46 -3.12
N VAL A 44 -9.38 3.22 -3.84
CA VAL A 44 -8.73 4.27 -4.66
C VAL A 44 -9.71 4.81 -5.70
N THR A 45 -10.30 3.94 -6.50
CA THR A 45 -11.18 4.37 -7.60
C THR A 45 -12.44 5.08 -7.10
N ARG A 46 -12.95 4.70 -5.93
CA ARG A 46 -14.08 5.40 -5.29
C ARG A 46 -13.74 6.83 -4.85
N ASN A 47 -12.49 7.11 -4.53
CA ASN A 47 -12.04 8.38 -3.98
C ASN A 47 -11.32 9.27 -5.00
N LEU A 48 -11.15 8.81 -6.23
CA LEU A 48 -10.63 9.64 -7.31
C LEU A 48 -11.77 10.48 -7.91
N MET A 49 -11.42 11.69 -8.36
CA MET A 49 -12.42 12.68 -8.79
C MET A 49 -12.67 12.68 -10.29
N THR A 50 -11.69 12.29 -11.10
CA THR A 50 -11.75 12.39 -12.54
C THR A 50 -11.43 11.05 -13.21
N ARG A 51 -11.96 10.89 -14.43
CA ARG A 51 -11.65 9.74 -15.28
C ARG A 51 -10.14 9.64 -15.55
N GLU A 52 -9.48 10.76 -15.76
CA GLU A 52 -8.05 10.81 -16.01
C GLU A 52 -7.25 10.25 -14.83
N GLN A 53 -7.62 10.61 -13.59
CA GLN A 53 -6.98 10.08 -12.39
C GLN A 53 -7.15 8.55 -12.30
N VAL A 54 -8.34 8.04 -12.58
CA VAL A 54 -8.60 6.59 -12.61
C VAL A 54 -7.75 5.90 -13.68
N GLN A 55 -7.65 6.48 -14.87
CA GLN A 55 -6.81 5.94 -15.94
C GLN A 55 -5.33 5.91 -15.54
N ARG A 56 -4.84 6.97 -14.90
CA ARG A 56 -3.47 7.03 -14.39
C ARG A 56 -3.21 5.97 -13.33
N PHE A 57 -4.17 5.72 -12.45
CA PHE A 57 -4.07 4.64 -11.48
C PHE A 57 -3.87 3.29 -12.15
N TYR A 58 -4.75 2.93 -13.09
CA TYR A 58 -4.65 1.63 -13.77
C TYR A 58 -3.41 1.51 -14.65
N ARG A 59 -2.86 2.60 -15.16
CA ARG A 59 -1.60 2.56 -15.92
C ARG A 59 -0.43 2.07 -15.09
N LEU A 60 -0.44 2.27 -13.77
CA LEU A 60 0.60 1.73 -12.89
C LEU A 60 0.70 0.21 -12.98
N PHE A 61 -0.43 -0.46 -13.30
CA PHE A 61 -0.52 -1.92 -13.35
C PHE A 61 -0.46 -2.49 -14.78
N GLN A 62 -0.31 -1.66 -15.79
CA GLN A 62 -0.17 -2.11 -17.18
C GLN A 62 1.18 -2.77 -17.42
N SER A 63 2.23 -2.26 -16.79
CA SER A 63 3.51 -2.95 -16.74
C SER A 63 3.44 -4.01 -15.65
N ARG A 64 3.28 -5.25 -16.04
CA ARG A 64 3.10 -6.38 -15.13
C ARG A 64 4.36 -6.77 -14.37
N ASP A 65 5.48 -6.12 -14.69
CA ASP A 65 6.77 -6.50 -14.14
C ASP A 65 7.00 -5.95 -12.73
N PHE A 66 6.35 -4.84 -12.36
CA PHE A 66 6.59 -4.22 -11.05
C PHE A 66 5.33 -3.81 -10.29
N ALA A 67 4.14 -4.00 -10.82
CA ALA A 67 2.90 -3.65 -10.11
C ALA A 67 1.79 -4.64 -10.42
N SER A 68 1.12 -5.15 -9.38
CA SER A 68 0.02 -6.09 -9.52
C SER A 68 -1.10 -5.87 -8.53
N ILE A 69 -2.33 -6.05 -9.01
CA ILE A 69 -3.52 -6.15 -8.18
C ILE A 69 -3.79 -7.64 -7.98
N VAL A 70 -3.80 -8.09 -6.73
CA VAL A 70 -3.99 -9.51 -6.40
C VAL A 70 -5.46 -9.76 -6.06
N ASP A 71 -6.12 -10.60 -6.87
CA ASP A 71 -7.53 -10.92 -6.69
C ASP A 71 -7.76 -12.02 -5.67
N LYS A 72 -6.80 -12.92 -5.49
CA LYS A 72 -6.93 -14.00 -4.53
C LYS A 72 -6.90 -13.45 -3.12
N PRO A 73 -7.91 -13.78 -2.26
CA PRO A 73 -7.95 -13.27 -0.90
C PRO A 73 -6.87 -13.90 -0.02
N ALA A 74 -6.38 -13.12 0.95
CA ALA A 74 -5.51 -13.65 1.99
C ALA A 74 -6.27 -14.72 2.82
N PRO A 75 -5.58 -15.77 3.27
CA PRO A 75 -6.20 -16.79 4.11
C PRO A 75 -6.79 -16.21 5.41
N ASP A 76 -7.92 -16.78 5.87
CA ASP A 76 -8.65 -16.28 7.04
C ASP A 76 -7.79 -16.24 8.30
N GLU A 77 -6.85 -17.17 8.45
CA GLU A 77 -5.93 -17.23 9.58
C GLU A 77 -5.07 -15.96 9.71
N PHE A 78 -4.64 -15.40 8.59
CA PHE A 78 -3.90 -14.11 8.60
C PHE A 78 -4.82 -12.96 9.02
N VAL A 79 -6.05 -12.95 8.53
CA VAL A 79 -7.03 -11.90 8.90
C VAL A 79 -7.31 -11.96 10.40
N ALA A 80 -7.53 -13.16 10.95
CA ALA A 80 -7.76 -13.36 12.38
C ALA A 80 -6.56 -12.86 13.21
N LYS A 81 -5.34 -13.11 12.76
CA LYS A 81 -4.13 -12.62 13.41
C LYS A 81 -4.14 -11.10 13.55
N TYR A 82 -4.46 -10.37 12.46
CA TYR A 82 -4.43 -8.91 12.46
C TYR A 82 -5.60 -8.30 13.23
N VAL A 83 -6.75 -8.95 13.29
CA VAL A 83 -7.84 -8.57 14.21
C VAL A 83 -7.34 -8.67 15.66
N ASN A 84 -6.68 -9.77 16.01
CA ASN A 84 -6.14 -9.99 17.36
C ASN A 84 -4.99 -9.02 17.71
N LEU A 85 -4.28 -8.50 16.73
CA LEU A 85 -3.27 -7.46 16.93
C LEU A 85 -3.86 -6.06 17.14
N GLY A 86 -5.19 -5.94 17.12
CA GLY A 86 -5.89 -4.72 17.47
C GLY A 86 -6.44 -3.92 16.30
N LEU A 87 -6.35 -4.41 15.08
CA LEU A 87 -6.97 -3.75 13.93
C LEU A 87 -8.47 -4.06 13.91
N ARG A 88 -9.26 -3.14 14.47
CA ARG A 88 -10.72 -3.32 14.65
C ARG A 88 -11.50 -3.18 13.35
N ALA A 89 -11.08 -2.26 12.48
CA ALA A 89 -11.72 -2.11 11.18
C ALA A 89 -11.41 -3.33 10.32
N LYS A 90 -12.44 -3.96 9.78
CA LYS A 90 -12.29 -5.17 8.97
C LYS A 90 -11.38 -4.95 7.76
N ALA A 91 -11.50 -3.78 7.11
CA ALA A 91 -10.64 -3.43 5.99
C ALA A 91 -9.17 -3.31 6.40
N ASP A 92 -8.88 -2.68 7.55
CA ASP A 92 -7.51 -2.53 8.05
C ASP A 92 -6.90 -3.89 8.39
N ALA A 93 -7.65 -4.75 9.06
CA ALA A 93 -7.20 -6.12 9.37
C ALA A 93 -6.89 -6.90 8.09
N TYR A 94 -7.71 -6.76 7.07
CA TYR A 94 -7.48 -7.41 5.78
C TYR A 94 -6.21 -6.90 5.09
N ILE A 95 -5.97 -5.59 5.12
CA ILE A 95 -4.76 -5.00 4.52
C ILE A 95 -3.50 -5.48 5.25
N GLY A 96 -3.52 -5.51 6.58
CA GLY A 96 -2.41 -6.06 7.37
C GLY A 96 -2.15 -7.53 7.05
N ALA A 97 -3.21 -8.33 7.00
CA ALA A 97 -3.13 -9.75 6.63
C ALA A 97 -2.54 -9.94 5.22
N PHE A 98 -3.00 -9.15 4.27
CA PHE A 98 -2.50 -9.19 2.90
C PHE A 98 -1.00 -8.85 2.84
N ALA A 99 -0.58 -7.82 3.56
CA ALA A 99 0.82 -7.40 3.60
C ALA A 99 1.74 -8.52 4.10
N GLU A 100 1.36 -9.21 5.18
CA GLU A 100 2.13 -10.35 5.67
C GLU A 100 2.09 -11.53 4.70
N TRP A 101 0.90 -11.90 4.22
CA TRP A 101 0.73 -13.02 3.31
C TRP A 101 1.53 -12.85 2.01
N MET A 102 1.59 -11.62 1.48
CA MET A 102 2.36 -11.30 0.28
C MET A 102 3.84 -11.04 0.58
N GLN A 103 4.24 -11.12 1.83
CA GLN A 103 5.63 -10.93 2.26
C GLN A 103 6.21 -9.60 1.80
N VAL A 104 5.43 -8.52 1.97
CA VAL A 104 5.94 -7.19 1.64
C VAL A 104 6.98 -6.74 2.67
N ARG A 105 7.96 -5.99 2.23
CA ARG A 105 8.96 -5.38 3.12
C ARG A 105 8.35 -4.21 3.90
N CYS A 106 7.52 -3.42 3.23
CA CYS A 106 6.88 -2.25 3.82
C CYS A 106 5.42 -2.14 3.40
N LEU A 107 4.58 -1.73 4.35
CA LEU A 107 3.24 -1.19 4.11
C LEU A 107 3.34 0.33 4.24
N ILE A 108 3.00 1.05 3.18
CA ILE A 108 3.11 2.52 3.15
C ILE A 108 1.72 3.11 3.28
N SER A 109 1.49 3.86 4.35
CA SER A 109 0.17 4.38 4.71
C SER A 109 0.28 5.66 5.53
N ASP A 110 -0.73 6.51 5.45
CA ASP A 110 -0.92 7.65 6.36
C ASP A 110 -1.89 7.31 7.51
N ASN A 111 -2.46 6.12 7.51
CA ASN A 111 -3.42 5.69 8.52
C ASN A 111 -2.72 5.45 9.86
N ARG A 112 -3.09 6.21 10.89
CA ARG A 112 -2.50 6.11 12.22
C ARG A 112 -2.69 4.74 12.87
N HIS A 113 -3.76 4.00 12.51
CA HIS A 113 -3.95 2.63 13.01
C HIS A 113 -2.81 1.72 12.58
N PHE A 114 -2.27 1.92 11.40
CA PHE A 114 -1.07 1.23 10.95
C PHE A 114 0.21 1.82 11.52
N LEU A 115 0.36 3.15 11.45
CA LEU A 115 1.60 3.84 11.82
C LEU A 115 1.88 3.83 13.32
N GLN A 116 0.84 3.97 14.16
CA GLN A 116 0.99 4.18 15.60
C GLN A 116 0.54 3.00 16.44
N GLU A 117 -0.49 2.27 16.01
CA GLU A 117 -1.14 1.26 16.83
C GLU A 117 -0.73 -0.17 16.48
N LEU A 118 -0.49 -0.46 15.21
CA LEU A 118 -0.11 -1.80 14.79
C LEU A 118 1.32 -2.15 15.24
N ARG A 119 1.46 -3.29 15.90
CA ARG A 119 2.75 -3.88 16.27
C ARG A 119 2.88 -5.24 15.60
N THR A 120 3.74 -5.34 14.60
CA THR A 120 4.06 -6.58 13.91
C THR A 120 5.52 -6.57 13.49
N ASP A 121 6.14 -7.74 13.44
CA ASP A 121 7.49 -7.94 12.91
C ASP A 121 7.50 -8.48 11.47
N ALA A 122 6.31 -8.70 10.91
CA ALA A 122 6.18 -9.27 9.56
C ALA A 122 6.57 -8.28 8.45
N PHE A 123 6.35 -6.98 8.69
CA PHE A 123 6.69 -5.90 7.76
C PHE A 123 6.84 -4.59 8.53
N GLU A 124 7.46 -3.60 7.90
CA GLU A 124 7.52 -2.25 8.47
C GLU A 124 6.36 -1.40 7.94
N VAL A 125 5.84 -0.50 8.79
CA VAL A 125 4.84 0.49 8.39
C VAL A 125 5.52 1.86 8.35
N LEU A 126 5.45 2.51 7.19
CA LEU A 126 6.07 3.81 6.95
C LEU A 126 5.08 4.72 6.23
N ASP A 127 5.17 6.02 6.47
CA ASP A 127 4.53 6.97 5.56
C ASP A 127 5.39 7.16 4.30
N ALA A 128 4.85 7.86 3.30
CA ALA A 128 5.54 8.02 2.03
C ALA A 128 6.90 8.74 2.18
N ALA A 129 6.93 9.81 2.99
CA ALA A 129 8.16 10.58 3.20
C ALA A 129 9.24 9.75 3.89
N ALA A 130 8.86 8.99 4.92
CA ALA A 130 9.78 8.12 5.64
C ALA A 130 10.34 7.00 4.73
N PHE A 131 9.48 6.40 3.91
CA PHE A 131 9.92 5.40 2.95
C PHE A 131 10.94 5.97 1.97
N ILE A 132 10.66 7.12 1.37
CA ILE A 132 11.56 7.77 0.40
C ILE A 132 12.91 8.07 1.05
N ALA A 133 12.90 8.66 2.24
CA ALA A 133 14.13 8.99 2.96
C ALA A 133 15.00 7.76 3.23
N ARG A 134 14.38 6.66 3.67
CA ARG A 134 15.12 5.42 3.93
C ARG A 134 15.61 4.74 2.66
N TRP A 135 14.82 4.80 1.60
CA TRP A 135 15.23 4.26 0.30
C TRP A 135 16.46 5.00 -0.23
N GLU A 136 16.42 6.33 -0.20
CA GLU A 136 17.52 7.17 -0.70
C GLU A 136 18.80 7.04 0.12
N SER A 137 18.67 6.80 1.43
CA SER A 137 19.83 6.59 2.31
C SER A 137 20.41 5.19 2.23
N GLY A 138 19.78 4.27 1.50
CA GLY A 138 20.18 2.88 1.43
C GLY A 138 19.82 2.06 2.68
N ALA A 139 18.91 2.56 3.53
CA ALA A 139 18.50 1.89 4.77
C ALA A 139 17.42 0.82 4.59
N LEU A 140 16.97 0.61 3.36
CA LEU A 140 15.97 -0.43 3.03
C LEU A 140 16.54 -1.53 2.16
#